data_2d2b31b8d7ac9e96d33768ff5efe1c9c
#
_entry.id   2d2b31b8d7ac9e96d33768ff5efe1c9c
#
_cell.length_a   1.000
_cell.length_b   1.000
_cell.length_c   1.000
_cell.angle_alpha   90.00
_cell.angle_beta   90.00
_cell.angle_gamma   90.00
#
_symmetry.space_group_name_H-M   'P 1'
#
loop_
_entity.id
_entity.type
_entity.pdbx_description
1 polymer ?
#
loop_
_entity_poly.entity_id
_entity_poly.type
_entity_poly.pdbx_seq_one_letter_code
_entity_poly.pdbx_strand_id
1 'polypeptide(L)'
;MISRINLLKCKEGISEEEFRAVMMGEVRDVIAKMPLLRKCEINFVTDKQQRSHLGRGAIDIDGFVEMIFDSYGDMAKCMTQAGDALRDVLEPIVEEPIPALITVRKFDKLVPEYLKGRDIIKRVSFCDRAEGVDAMTFHFEWWYVHSILVELMGGCCGYNQNLVIDRCIGDEEVHYKDLPVEGMVEFWFEDMEAFDECYGSVGFKKRASVHAAEFIGTVTTYFVEAVPVELED
;
A
#
# COMPACT_ATOMS: atom_id res chain seq x y z
N MET A 1 -2.17 -5.83 14.39
CA MET A 1 -2.56 -4.47 13.94
C MET A 1 -3.30 -4.60 12.63
N ILE A 2 -4.29 -3.76 12.42
CA ILE A 2 -5.08 -3.67 11.19
C ILE A 2 -4.73 -2.36 10.52
N SER A 3 -4.55 -2.39 9.19
CA SER A 3 -4.41 -1.17 8.40
C SER A 3 -5.63 -0.99 7.50
N ARG A 4 -6.14 0.24 7.40
CA ARG A 4 -7.05 0.67 6.34
C ARG A 4 -6.26 1.54 5.36
N ILE A 5 -6.33 1.19 4.09
CA ILE A 5 -5.58 1.85 3.01
C ILE A 5 -6.60 2.41 2.02
N ASN A 6 -6.86 3.72 2.11
CA ASN A 6 -7.73 4.43 1.17
C ASN A 6 -6.94 4.73 -0.10
N LEU A 7 -7.40 4.22 -1.24
CA LEU A 7 -6.77 4.38 -2.55
C LEU A 7 -7.30 5.66 -3.21
N LEU A 8 -6.43 6.63 -3.48
CA LEU A 8 -6.82 7.96 -3.93
C LEU A 8 -6.44 8.18 -5.40
N LYS A 9 -7.44 8.50 -6.22
CA LYS A 9 -7.30 8.96 -7.59
C LYS A 9 -7.74 10.41 -7.68
N CYS A 10 -6.89 11.30 -8.20
CA CYS A 10 -7.24 12.70 -8.38
C CYS A 10 -8.38 12.87 -9.40
N LYS A 11 -9.28 13.80 -9.13
CA LYS A 11 -10.26 14.24 -10.12
C LYS A 11 -9.56 14.91 -11.31
N GLU A 12 -10.19 14.82 -12.47
CA GLU A 12 -9.72 15.54 -13.65
C GLU A 12 -9.60 17.04 -13.40
N GLY A 13 -8.46 17.60 -13.73
CA GLY A 13 -8.15 19.02 -13.54
C GLY A 13 -7.48 19.39 -12.22
N ILE A 14 -7.42 18.49 -11.26
CA ILE A 14 -6.64 18.69 -10.02
C ILE A 14 -5.15 18.48 -10.32
N SER A 15 -4.33 19.49 -10.04
CA SER A 15 -2.88 19.39 -10.20
C SER A 15 -2.24 18.60 -9.05
N GLU A 16 -1.05 18.07 -9.29
CA GLU A 16 -0.27 17.39 -8.24
C GLU A 16 0.02 18.33 -7.06
N GLU A 17 0.31 19.60 -7.32
CA GLU A 17 0.56 20.62 -6.30
C GLU A 17 -0.70 20.87 -5.44
N GLU A 18 -1.85 20.99 -6.07
CA GLU A 18 -3.14 21.19 -5.40
C GLU A 18 -3.51 19.95 -4.56
N PHE A 19 -3.41 18.76 -5.15
CA PHE A 19 -3.63 17.51 -4.42
C PHE A 19 -2.74 17.45 -3.17
N ARG A 20 -1.44 17.69 -3.34
CA ARG A 20 -0.48 17.67 -2.23
C ARG A 20 -0.80 18.74 -1.17
N ALA A 21 -1.18 19.94 -1.58
CA ALA A 21 -1.50 21.01 -0.65
C ALA A 21 -2.72 20.67 0.24
N VAL A 22 -3.79 20.14 -0.34
CA VAL A 22 -4.98 19.72 0.42
C VAL A 22 -4.68 18.51 1.31
N MET A 23 -3.95 17.52 0.81
CA MET A 23 -3.55 16.34 1.59
C MET A 23 -2.68 16.71 2.81
N MET A 24 -1.75 17.66 2.65
CA MET A 24 -0.86 18.11 3.72
C MET A 24 -1.46 19.21 4.62
N GLY A 25 -2.60 19.76 4.24
CA GLY A 25 -3.39 20.72 5.01
C GLY A 25 -4.62 20.06 5.66
N GLU A 26 -5.78 20.27 5.05
CA GLU A 26 -7.08 19.89 5.59
C GLU A 26 -7.21 18.40 5.87
N VAL A 27 -6.73 17.54 4.97
CA VAL A 27 -6.81 16.08 5.15
C VAL A 27 -5.96 15.64 6.33
N ARG A 28 -4.72 16.12 6.43
CA ARG A 28 -3.83 15.84 7.56
C ARG A 28 -4.42 16.31 8.90
N ASP A 29 -5.03 17.50 8.91
CA ASP A 29 -5.60 18.09 10.13
C ASP A 29 -6.84 17.32 10.62
N VAL A 30 -7.63 16.74 9.70
CA VAL A 30 -8.72 15.83 10.05
C VAL A 30 -8.17 14.51 10.60
N ILE A 31 -7.19 13.90 9.90
CA ILE A 31 -6.60 12.63 10.31
C ILE A 31 -5.95 12.74 11.69
N ALA A 32 -5.25 13.85 11.97
CA ALA A 32 -4.57 14.05 13.25
C ALA A 32 -5.50 13.94 14.46
N LYS A 33 -6.80 14.20 14.26
CA LYS A 33 -7.85 14.18 15.28
C LYS A 33 -8.70 12.90 15.28
N MET A 34 -8.42 11.96 14.37
CA MET A 34 -9.21 10.73 14.28
C MET A 34 -8.99 9.85 15.51
N PRO A 35 -10.07 9.41 16.19
CA PRO A 35 -9.96 8.63 17.42
C PRO A 35 -9.42 7.22 17.13
N LEU A 36 -8.76 6.60 18.11
CA LEU A 36 -8.28 5.22 18.07
C LEU A 36 -7.23 4.93 16.99
N LEU A 37 -6.82 5.92 16.23
CA LEU A 37 -5.77 5.81 15.23
C LEU A 37 -4.40 5.74 15.95
N ARG A 38 -3.54 4.77 15.58
CA ARG A 38 -2.22 4.59 16.19
C ARG A 38 -1.11 5.21 15.36
N LYS A 39 -1.27 5.16 14.05
CA LYS A 39 -0.30 5.71 13.10
C LYS A 39 -1.03 6.00 11.80
N CYS A 40 -0.60 7.04 11.10
CA CYS A 40 -1.04 7.30 9.75
C CYS A 40 0.14 7.76 8.89
N GLU A 41 0.14 7.32 7.63
CA GLU A 41 1.03 7.81 6.59
C GLU A 41 0.21 8.24 5.36
N ILE A 42 0.47 9.45 4.87
CA ILE A 42 0.01 9.90 3.56
C ILE A 42 1.10 9.54 2.56
N ASN A 43 0.74 8.79 1.53
CA ASN A 43 1.68 8.33 0.52
C ASN A 43 1.34 8.98 -0.83
N PHE A 44 2.27 9.73 -1.40
CA PHE A 44 2.15 10.36 -2.72
C PHE A 44 2.85 9.50 -3.76
N VAL A 45 2.17 9.18 -4.85
CA VAL A 45 2.78 8.47 -5.98
C VAL A 45 3.71 9.45 -6.71
N THR A 46 5.00 9.12 -6.73
CA THR A 46 6.04 9.92 -7.40
C THR A 46 6.44 9.35 -8.75
N ASP A 47 6.20 8.05 -8.99
CA ASP A 47 6.49 7.41 -10.26
C ASP A 47 5.51 6.25 -10.51
N LYS A 48 4.86 6.27 -11.68
CA LYS A 48 3.89 5.26 -12.14
C LYS A 48 4.48 4.27 -13.14
N GLN A 49 5.78 4.32 -13.42
CA GLN A 49 6.41 3.39 -14.33
C GLN A 49 6.28 1.95 -13.81
N GLN A 50 5.75 1.08 -14.67
CA GLN A 50 5.64 -0.34 -14.34
C GLN A 50 7.02 -1.00 -14.29
N ARG A 51 7.49 -1.28 -13.07
CA ARG A 51 8.76 -1.96 -12.80
C ARG A 51 8.51 -3.37 -12.26
N SER A 52 7.89 -4.20 -13.08
CA SER A 52 7.60 -5.60 -12.78
C SER A 52 7.73 -6.45 -14.05
N HIS A 53 8.08 -7.72 -13.88
CA HIS A 53 8.04 -8.71 -14.96
C HIS A 53 6.63 -9.24 -15.21
N LEU A 54 5.72 -9.02 -14.28
CA LEU A 54 4.28 -9.33 -14.42
C LEU A 54 3.53 -8.17 -15.07
N GLY A 55 2.40 -8.46 -15.68
CA GLY A 55 1.52 -7.46 -16.26
C GLY A 55 1.03 -6.45 -15.21
N ARG A 56 0.66 -5.23 -15.69
CA ARG A 56 0.07 -4.21 -14.82
C ARG A 56 -1.37 -4.59 -14.48
N GLY A 57 -1.71 -4.51 -13.18
CA GLY A 57 -3.06 -4.68 -12.67
C GLY A 57 -3.94 -3.44 -12.83
N ALA A 58 -5.15 -3.51 -12.28
CA ALA A 58 -6.19 -2.51 -12.46
C ALA A 58 -6.06 -1.25 -11.58
N ILE A 59 -5.20 -1.27 -10.56
CA ILE A 59 -5.08 -0.15 -9.60
C ILE A 59 -4.40 1.05 -10.28
N ASP A 60 -5.13 2.16 -10.38
CA ASP A 60 -4.61 3.46 -10.83
C ASP A 60 -4.90 4.52 -9.77
N ILE A 61 -3.86 5.00 -9.12
CA ILE A 61 -3.92 5.96 -8.01
C ILE A 61 -2.88 7.06 -8.17
N ASP A 62 -3.10 8.17 -7.49
CA ASP A 62 -2.17 9.29 -7.37
C ASP A 62 -1.60 9.40 -5.95
N GLY A 63 -2.22 8.69 -4.99
CA GLY A 63 -1.76 8.54 -3.62
C GLY A 63 -2.60 7.54 -2.84
N PHE A 64 -2.24 7.33 -1.60
CA PHE A 64 -3.06 6.56 -0.65
C PHE A 64 -2.79 7.02 0.78
N VAL A 65 -3.80 6.84 1.63
CA VAL A 65 -3.69 7.07 3.07
C VAL A 65 -3.71 5.72 3.78
N GLU A 66 -2.66 5.42 4.52
CA GLU A 66 -2.60 4.24 5.36
C GLU A 66 -2.84 4.61 6.82
N MET A 67 -3.90 4.09 7.39
CA MET A 67 -4.33 4.27 8.78
C MET A 67 -4.18 2.96 9.54
N ILE A 68 -3.44 2.97 10.66
CA ILE A 68 -3.12 1.78 11.46
C ILE A 68 -3.86 1.82 12.79
N PHE A 69 -4.52 0.70 13.13
CA PHE A 69 -5.32 0.51 14.33
C PHE A 69 -4.88 -0.73 15.10
N ASP A 70 -5.19 -0.78 16.41
CA ASP A 70 -4.92 -1.97 17.22
C ASP A 70 -5.80 -3.16 16.81
N SER A 71 -7.06 -2.89 16.45
CA SER A 71 -8.04 -3.92 16.08
C SER A 71 -8.95 -3.48 14.94
N TYR A 72 -9.64 -4.45 14.32
CA TYR A 72 -10.70 -4.20 13.35
C TYR A 72 -11.86 -3.38 13.99
N GLY A 73 -12.20 -3.69 15.23
CA GLY A 73 -13.25 -2.96 15.96
C GLY A 73 -12.91 -1.50 16.22
N ASP A 74 -11.63 -1.19 16.46
CA ASP A 74 -11.20 0.21 16.63
C ASP A 74 -11.23 0.97 15.30
N MET A 75 -10.82 0.32 14.22
CA MET A 75 -10.95 0.86 12.85
C MET A 75 -12.42 1.15 12.53
N ALA A 76 -13.33 0.20 12.74
CA ALA A 76 -14.75 0.37 12.46
C ALA A 76 -15.37 1.52 13.27
N LYS A 77 -15.05 1.62 14.56
CA LYS A 77 -15.50 2.73 15.42
C LYS A 77 -14.96 4.08 14.97
N CYS A 78 -13.67 4.14 14.62
CA CYS A 78 -13.04 5.36 14.10
C CYS A 78 -13.74 5.82 12.82
N MET A 79 -13.96 4.93 11.85
CA MET A 79 -14.63 5.28 10.59
C MET A 79 -16.07 5.71 10.81
N THR A 80 -16.81 5.10 11.75
CA THR A 80 -18.17 5.53 12.13
C THR A 80 -18.18 6.95 12.73
N GLN A 81 -17.15 7.34 13.47
CA GLN A 81 -17.10 8.62 14.18
C GLN A 81 -16.51 9.75 13.34
N ALA A 82 -15.54 9.45 12.49
CA ALA A 82 -14.74 10.45 11.78
C ALA A 82 -14.62 10.20 10.26
N GLY A 83 -15.17 9.13 9.74
CA GLY A 83 -15.08 8.78 8.32
C GLY A 83 -15.71 9.82 7.40
N ASP A 84 -16.86 10.39 7.80
CA ASP A 84 -17.52 11.44 7.02
C ASP A 84 -16.67 12.70 6.92
N ALA A 85 -16.08 13.15 8.05
CA ALA A 85 -15.18 14.31 8.03
C ALA A 85 -13.96 14.12 7.13
N LEU A 86 -13.40 12.90 7.08
CA LEU A 86 -12.31 12.57 6.15
C LEU A 86 -12.81 12.58 4.70
N ARG A 87 -14.01 12.05 4.43
CA ARG A 87 -14.60 12.06 3.09
C ARG A 87 -14.85 13.49 2.62
N ASP A 88 -15.44 14.34 3.46
CA ASP A 88 -15.78 15.73 3.11
C ASP A 88 -14.57 16.54 2.64
N VAL A 89 -13.39 16.31 3.21
CA VAL A 89 -12.15 17.01 2.81
C VAL A 89 -11.45 16.33 1.61
N LEU A 90 -11.73 15.06 1.33
CA LEU A 90 -11.20 14.35 0.16
C LEU A 90 -12.07 14.54 -1.08
N GLU A 91 -13.41 14.60 -0.93
CA GLU A 91 -14.36 14.69 -2.04
C GLU A 91 -14.02 15.80 -3.05
N PRO A 92 -13.58 16.99 -2.68
CA PRO A 92 -13.28 18.03 -3.67
C PRO A 92 -12.14 17.65 -4.64
N ILE A 93 -11.19 16.82 -4.23
CA ILE A 93 -9.94 16.58 -4.94
C ILE A 93 -9.76 15.15 -5.48
N VAL A 94 -10.53 14.16 -5.01
CA VAL A 94 -10.42 12.77 -5.45
C VAL A 94 -11.69 12.25 -6.08
N GLU A 95 -11.54 11.24 -6.94
CA GLU A 95 -12.66 10.51 -7.52
C GLU A 95 -13.40 9.72 -6.44
N GLU A 96 -14.72 9.76 -6.49
CA GLU A 96 -15.64 9.04 -5.63
C GLU A 96 -16.34 7.89 -6.41
N PRO A 97 -16.72 6.79 -5.77
CA PRO A 97 -16.46 6.44 -4.36
C PRO A 97 -15.03 5.93 -4.14
N ILE A 98 -14.42 6.29 -3.00
CA ILE A 98 -13.03 5.95 -2.66
C ILE A 98 -12.92 4.45 -2.33
N PRO A 99 -12.08 3.67 -3.06
CA PRO A 99 -11.80 2.29 -2.69
C PRO A 99 -10.87 2.23 -1.46
N ALA A 100 -11.09 1.22 -0.61
CA ALA A 100 -10.20 0.97 0.51
C ALA A 100 -9.94 -0.53 0.70
N LEU A 101 -8.70 -0.84 1.07
CA LEU A 101 -8.26 -2.17 1.45
C LEU A 101 -8.10 -2.22 2.98
N ILE A 102 -8.62 -3.26 3.61
CA ILE A 102 -8.37 -3.55 5.01
C ILE A 102 -7.38 -4.71 5.06
N THR A 103 -6.25 -4.50 5.75
CA THR A 103 -5.13 -5.45 5.71
C THR A 103 -4.65 -5.84 7.10
N VAL A 104 -4.02 -7.01 7.18
CA VAL A 104 -3.11 -7.37 8.26
C VAL A 104 -1.68 -7.25 7.76
N ARG A 105 -0.80 -6.70 8.60
CA ARG A 105 0.60 -6.46 8.25
C ARG A 105 1.53 -7.48 8.88
N LYS A 106 2.50 -7.92 8.10
CA LYS A 106 3.66 -8.69 8.53
C LYS A 106 4.93 -7.89 8.19
N PHE A 107 5.77 -7.73 9.19
CA PHE A 107 7.08 -7.10 9.05
C PHE A 107 8.12 -8.20 8.80
N ASP A 108 8.46 -8.43 7.54
CA ASP A 108 9.42 -9.47 7.16
C ASP A 108 10.86 -8.95 7.30
N LYS A 109 11.09 -7.68 6.95
CA LYS A 109 12.40 -7.05 7.09
C LYS A 109 12.24 -5.58 7.48
N LEU A 110 12.70 -5.24 8.67
CA LEU A 110 12.67 -3.85 9.15
C LEU A 110 13.78 -3.01 8.49
N VAL A 111 13.45 -1.77 8.15
CA VAL A 111 14.46 -0.81 7.70
C VAL A 111 15.50 -0.61 8.81
N PRO A 112 16.81 -0.77 8.52
CA PRO A 112 17.87 -0.58 9.50
C PRO A 112 17.86 0.82 10.12
N GLU A 113 18.21 0.89 11.41
CA GLU A 113 18.19 2.16 12.16
C GLU A 113 19.04 3.27 11.53
N TYR A 114 20.19 2.91 10.93
CA TYR A 114 21.09 3.89 10.30
C TYR A 114 20.51 4.53 9.02
N LEU A 115 19.42 3.95 8.45
CA LEU A 115 18.71 4.50 7.30
C LEU A 115 17.48 5.34 7.68
N LYS A 116 17.05 5.28 8.94
CA LYS A 116 15.90 6.08 9.39
C LYS A 116 16.20 7.57 9.29
N GLY A 117 15.26 8.32 8.71
CA GLY A 117 15.42 9.74 8.47
C GLY A 117 16.33 10.12 7.28
N ARG A 118 16.82 9.12 6.53
CA ARG A 118 17.49 9.35 5.25
C ARG A 118 16.47 9.31 4.10
N ASP A 119 16.83 9.94 3.01
CA ASP A 119 16.05 9.90 1.77
C ASP A 119 16.24 8.52 1.09
N ILE A 120 15.35 7.58 1.45
CA ILE A 120 15.32 6.22 0.91
C ILE A 120 14.09 6.02 0.03
N ILE A 121 14.23 5.15 -0.96
CA ILE A 121 13.16 4.89 -1.92
C ILE A 121 12.16 3.89 -1.32
N LYS A 122 10.88 4.27 -1.28
CA LYS A 122 9.76 3.38 -0.97
C LYS A 122 9.05 2.98 -2.26
N ARG A 123 8.97 1.66 -2.52
CA ARG A 123 8.19 1.08 -3.61
C ARG A 123 7.03 0.30 -3.05
N VAL A 124 5.85 0.53 -3.60
CA VAL A 124 4.65 -0.25 -3.28
C VAL A 124 4.19 -1.06 -4.47
N SER A 125 3.55 -2.19 -4.20
CA SER A 125 3.00 -3.06 -5.25
C SER A 125 1.67 -3.64 -4.79
N PHE A 126 0.64 -3.51 -5.63
CA PHE A 126 -0.66 -4.12 -5.43
C PHE A 126 -0.73 -5.38 -6.29
N CYS A 127 -0.96 -6.53 -5.66
CA CYS A 127 -0.94 -7.83 -6.31
C CYS A 127 -2.35 -8.43 -6.35
N ASP A 128 -2.74 -8.96 -7.50
CA ASP A 128 -3.91 -9.80 -7.63
C ASP A 128 -3.54 -11.28 -7.74
N ARG A 129 -4.53 -12.16 -7.75
CA ARG A 129 -4.32 -13.60 -7.90
C ARG A 129 -4.20 -13.99 -9.37
N ALA A 130 -3.34 -14.97 -9.66
CA ALA A 130 -3.33 -15.63 -10.96
C ALA A 130 -4.66 -16.36 -11.22
N GLU A 131 -5.02 -16.48 -12.50
CA GLU A 131 -6.23 -17.21 -12.91
C GLU A 131 -6.19 -18.65 -12.38
N GLY A 132 -7.30 -19.09 -11.76
CA GLY A 132 -7.41 -20.42 -11.17
C GLY A 132 -6.80 -20.56 -9.77
N VAL A 133 -6.11 -19.57 -9.25
CA VAL A 133 -5.59 -19.56 -7.88
C VAL A 133 -6.66 -19.05 -6.91
N ASP A 134 -7.01 -19.85 -5.91
CA ASP A 134 -7.92 -19.44 -4.85
C ASP A 134 -7.24 -18.57 -3.77
N ALA A 135 -8.04 -17.93 -2.91
CA ALA A 135 -7.55 -17.04 -1.87
C ALA A 135 -6.62 -17.74 -0.85
N MET A 136 -6.92 -19.00 -0.49
CA MET A 136 -6.11 -19.75 0.47
C MET A 136 -4.74 -20.10 -0.11
N THR A 137 -4.70 -20.53 -1.37
CA THR A 137 -3.47 -20.82 -2.09
C THR A 137 -2.62 -19.56 -2.21
N PHE A 138 -3.22 -18.44 -2.67
CA PHE A 138 -2.49 -17.16 -2.72
C PHE A 138 -1.93 -16.78 -1.35
N HIS A 139 -2.76 -16.84 -0.29
CA HIS A 139 -2.35 -16.50 1.06
C HIS A 139 -1.17 -17.36 1.51
N PHE A 140 -1.25 -18.69 1.35
CA PHE A 140 -0.18 -19.58 1.76
C PHE A 140 1.13 -19.30 1.01
N GLU A 141 1.08 -19.26 -0.32
CA GLU A 141 2.27 -19.07 -1.16
C GLU A 141 2.88 -17.69 -0.96
N TRP A 142 2.07 -16.63 -0.88
CA TRP A 142 2.56 -15.27 -0.72
C TRP A 142 3.10 -14.99 0.68
N TRP A 143 2.32 -15.38 1.71
CA TRP A 143 2.60 -15.00 3.11
C TRP A 143 3.71 -15.84 3.74
N TYR A 144 3.76 -17.13 3.43
CA TYR A 144 4.70 -18.04 4.09
C TYR A 144 5.89 -18.43 3.20
N VAL A 145 5.67 -18.70 1.91
CA VAL A 145 6.73 -19.21 1.03
C VAL A 145 7.46 -18.08 0.35
N HIS A 146 6.73 -17.17 -0.32
CA HIS A 146 7.31 -16.09 -1.11
C HIS A 146 8.10 -15.10 -0.25
N SER A 147 7.64 -14.79 0.96
CA SER A 147 8.34 -13.86 1.85
C SER A 147 9.77 -14.31 2.14
N ILE A 148 9.98 -15.62 2.38
CA ILE A 148 11.32 -16.16 2.62
C ILE A 148 12.25 -15.98 1.42
N LEU A 149 11.71 -16.15 0.20
CA LEU A 149 12.49 -15.95 -1.02
C LEU A 149 12.87 -14.48 -1.23
N VAL A 150 11.97 -13.56 -0.85
CA VAL A 150 12.20 -12.11 -0.93
C VAL A 150 13.20 -11.65 0.13
N GLU A 151 13.12 -12.14 1.37
CA GLU A 151 14.07 -11.81 2.43
C GLU A 151 15.52 -12.15 2.07
N LEU A 152 15.70 -13.19 1.24
CA LEU A 152 17.02 -13.62 0.74
C LEU A 152 17.56 -12.78 -0.43
N MET A 153 16.77 -11.80 -0.93
CA MET A 153 17.23 -10.90 -2.00
C MET A 153 18.15 -9.82 -1.43
N GLY A 154 19.27 -9.57 -2.09
CA GLY A 154 20.14 -8.44 -1.79
C GLY A 154 19.52 -7.09 -2.21
N GLY A 155 20.11 -5.96 -1.78
CA GLY A 155 19.70 -4.61 -2.17
C GLY A 155 18.45 -4.07 -1.46
N CYS A 156 17.50 -4.91 -1.07
CA CYS A 156 16.31 -4.51 -0.33
C CYS A 156 16.66 -4.26 1.14
N CYS A 157 16.44 -3.05 1.64
CA CYS A 157 16.71 -2.68 3.03
C CYS A 157 15.49 -2.77 3.95
N GLY A 158 14.27 -2.86 3.39
CA GLY A 158 13.03 -3.08 4.14
C GLY A 158 11.98 -3.79 3.30
N TYR A 159 11.15 -4.60 3.96
CA TYR A 159 10.08 -5.37 3.30
C TYR A 159 8.93 -5.65 4.24
N ASN A 160 7.72 -5.29 3.84
CA ASN A 160 6.48 -5.60 4.54
C ASN A 160 5.46 -6.22 3.57
N GLN A 161 4.66 -7.13 4.10
CA GLN A 161 3.47 -7.65 3.43
C GLN A 161 2.21 -7.16 4.15
N ASN A 162 1.25 -6.68 3.37
CA ASN A 162 -0.09 -6.29 3.83
C ASN A 162 -1.10 -7.20 3.13
N LEU A 163 -1.56 -8.26 3.80
CA LEU A 163 -2.56 -9.19 3.27
C LEU A 163 -3.94 -8.54 3.38
N VAL A 164 -4.66 -8.49 2.28
CA VAL A 164 -6.03 -7.97 2.24
C VAL A 164 -6.98 -8.99 2.86
N ILE A 165 -7.65 -8.58 3.94
CA ILE A 165 -8.63 -9.39 4.66
C ILE A 165 -10.06 -8.92 4.41
N ASP A 166 -10.21 -7.66 3.97
CA ASP A 166 -11.48 -7.05 3.64
C ASP A 166 -11.28 -5.88 2.67
N ARG A 167 -12.34 -5.46 1.98
CA ARG A 167 -12.32 -4.37 1.01
C ARG A 167 -13.67 -3.66 0.92
N CYS A 168 -13.62 -2.35 0.67
CA CYS A 168 -14.84 -1.57 0.44
C CYS A 168 -14.64 -0.55 -0.68
N ILE A 169 -15.74 -0.11 -1.27
CA ILE A 169 -15.81 1.02 -2.19
C ILE A 169 -16.78 2.03 -1.59
N GLY A 170 -16.27 3.17 -1.16
CA GLY A 170 -17.00 4.06 -0.26
C GLY A 170 -17.27 3.35 1.08
N ASP A 171 -18.56 3.24 1.45
CA ASP A 171 -19.00 2.57 2.68
C ASP A 171 -19.50 1.13 2.44
N GLU A 172 -19.51 0.68 1.19
CA GLU A 172 -20.02 -0.65 0.83
C GLU A 172 -18.91 -1.69 0.81
N GLU A 173 -19.09 -2.78 1.55
CA GLU A 173 -18.26 -3.98 1.44
C GLU A 173 -18.41 -4.60 0.04
N VAL A 174 -17.28 -4.92 -0.60
CA VAL A 174 -17.27 -5.45 -1.96
C VAL A 174 -16.50 -6.76 -2.07
N HIS A 175 -16.80 -7.54 -3.09
CA HIS A 175 -16.08 -8.78 -3.36
C HIS A 175 -14.74 -8.53 -4.07
N TYR A 176 -13.86 -9.55 -4.00
CA TYR A 176 -12.58 -9.55 -4.71
C TYR A 176 -12.69 -9.15 -6.19
N LYS A 177 -13.72 -9.63 -6.91
CA LYS A 177 -13.93 -9.32 -8.34
C LYS A 177 -14.14 -7.83 -8.62
N ASP A 178 -14.62 -7.07 -7.63
CA ASP A 178 -14.93 -5.63 -7.77
C ASP A 178 -13.72 -4.76 -7.40
N LEU A 179 -12.82 -5.26 -6.52
CA LEU A 179 -11.54 -4.65 -6.19
C LEU A 179 -10.47 -5.77 -6.08
N PRO A 180 -9.88 -6.22 -7.21
CA PRO A 180 -9.06 -7.41 -7.28
C PRO A 180 -7.63 -7.16 -6.77
N VAL A 181 -7.49 -7.01 -5.47
CA VAL A 181 -6.21 -6.92 -4.76
C VAL A 181 -6.21 -7.93 -3.62
N GLU A 182 -5.25 -8.82 -3.57
CA GLU A 182 -5.05 -9.76 -2.46
C GLU A 182 -3.94 -9.34 -1.52
N GLY A 183 -2.99 -8.56 -2.01
CA GLY A 183 -1.90 -8.10 -1.19
C GLY A 183 -1.30 -6.79 -1.67
N MET A 184 -0.85 -6.00 -0.72
CA MET A 184 0.00 -4.84 -0.96
C MET A 184 1.35 -5.10 -0.32
N VAL A 185 2.41 -4.97 -1.10
CA VAL A 185 3.78 -5.11 -0.62
C VAL A 185 4.49 -3.77 -0.60
N GLU A 186 5.28 -3.55 0.44
CA GLU A 186 6.13 -2.38 0.57
C GLU A 186 7.58 -2.82 0.61
N PHE A 187 8.40 -2.19 -0.23
CA PHE A 187 9.84 -2.35 -0.27
C PHE A 187 10.52 -1.02 -0.01
N TRP A 188 11.67 -1.07 0.66
CA TRP A 188 12.56 0.06 0.80
C TRP A 188 13.93 -0.25 0.23
N PHE A 189 14.51 0.72 -0.46
CA PHE A 189 15.84 0.66 -1.06
C PHE A 189 16.61 1.91 -0.66
N GLU A 190 17.91 1.76 -0.43
CA GLU A 190 18.76 2.90 -0.07
C GLU A 190 18.80 3.93 -1.21
N ASP A 191 18.84 3.46 -2.46
CA ASP A 191 18.79 4.26 -3.69
C ASP A 191 18.37 3.41 -4.91
N MET A 192 18.41 3.99 -6.11
CA MET A 192 18.08 3.30 -7.37
C MET A 192 19.10 2.23 -7.76
N GLU A 193 20.36 2.34 -7.35
CA GLU A 193 21.37 1.31 -7.62
C GLU A 193 21.05 0.05 -6.80
N ALA A 194 20.70 0.20 -5.53
CA ALA A 194 20.23 -0.90 -4.67
C ALA A 194 18.94 -1.55 -5.20
N PHE A 195 18.02 -0.75 -5.75
CA PHE A 195 16.84 -1.27 -6.44
C PHE A 195 17.22 -2.12 -7.66
N ASP A 196 18.07 -1.62 -8.53
CA ASP A 196 18.51 -2.32 -9.74
C ASP A 196 19.31 -3.59 -9.41
N GLU A 197 20.17 -3.55 -8.37
CA GLU A 197 20.89 -4.72 -7.87
C GLU A 197 19.90 -5.79 -7.39
N CYS A 198 18.90 -5.41 -6.59
CA CYS A 198 17.90 -6.33 -6.07
C CYS A 198 17.15 -7.08 -7.17
N TYR A 199 16.57 -6.33 -8.12
CA TYR A 199 15.81 -6.90 -9.24
C TYR A 199 16.72 -7.52 -10.33
N GLY A 200 17.97 -7.11 -10.41
CA GLY A 200 19.02 -7.71 -11.24
C GLY A 200 19.56 -9.02 -10.71
N SER A 201 19.38 -9.31 -9.42
CA SER A 201 20.00 -10.43 -8.71
C SER A 201 19.53 -11.81 -9.22
N VAL A 202 20.39 -12.81 -9.02
CA VAL A 202 20.03 -14.23 -9.26
C VAL A 202 18.90 -14.67 -8.33
N GLY A 203 18.86 -14.15 -7.10
CA GLY A 203 17.82 -14.42 -6.12
C GLY A 203 16.45 -14.02 -6.64
N PHE A 204 16.34 -12.81 -7.18
CA PHE A 204 15.11 -12.37 -7.84
C PHE A 204 14.81 -13.18 -9.09
N LYS A 205 15.71 -13.17 -10.10
CA LYS A 205 15.43 -13.70 -11.44
C LYS A 205 15.18 -15.21 -11.49
N LYS A 206 15.79 -15.99 -10.59
CA LYS A 206 15.69 -17.47 -10.60
C LYS A 206 14.86 -18.04 -9.46
N ARG A 207 14.41 -17.23 -8.52
CA ARG A 207 13.64 -17.69 -7.35
C ARG A 207 12.38 -16.86 -7.15
N ALA A 208 12.49 -15.65 -6.62
CA ALA A 208 11.33 -14.86 -6.24
C ALA A 208 10.41 -14.57 -7.44
N SER A 209 10.94 -14.16 -8.59
CA SER A 209 10.12 -13.87 -9.79
C SER A 209 9.48 -15.12 -10.39
N VAL A 210 10.17 -16.26 -10.34
CA VAL A 210 9.65 -17.54 -10.86
C VAL A 210 8.49 -17.99 -9.97
N HIS A 211 8.69 -18.00 -8.67
CA HIS A 211 7.66 -18.36 -7.71
C HIS A 211 6.46 -17.39 -7.76
N ALA A 212 6.70 -16.08 -7.85
CA ALA A 212 5.62 -15.09 -7.96
C ALA A 212 4.68 -15.39 -9.14
N ALA A 213 5.21 -15.79 -10.29
CA ALA A 213 4.42 -16.09 -11.49
C ALA A 213 3.50 -17.32 -11.34
N GLU A 214 3.66 -18.14 -10.31
CA GLU A 214 2.83 -19.32 -10.05
C GLU A 214 1.48 -18.95 -9.41
N PHE A 215 1.41 -17.81 -8.69
CA PHE A 215 0.22 -17.45 -7.92
C PHE A 215 -0.21 -15.98 -8.02
N ILE A 216 0.66 -15.08 -8.50
CA ILE A 216 0.34 -13.68 -8.77
C ILE A 216 -0.02 -13.52 -10.25
N GLY A 217 -1.19 -12.96 -10.54
CA GLY A 217 -1.66 -12.69 -11.90
C GLY A 217 -1.04 -11.41 -12.44
N THR A 218 -1.38 -10.27 -11.83
CA THR A 218 -0.85 -8.96 -12.19
C THR A 218 -0.32 -8.21 -10.97
N VAL A 219 0.48 -7.19 -11.22
CA VAL A 219 1.03 -6.33 -10.18
C VAL A 219 1.01 -4.89 -10.67
N THR A 220 0.42 -3.99 -9.90
CA THR A 220 0.61 -2.55 -10.13
C THR A 220 1.68 -2.01 -9.21
N THR A 221 2.69 -1.32 -9.75
CA THR A 221 3.83 -0.83 -8.98
C THR A 221 3.94 0.68 -9.03
N TYR A 222 4.32 1.28 -7.89
CA TYR A 222 4.57 2.70 -7.75
C TYR A 222 5.81 2.96 -6.90
N PHE A 223 6.54 4.03 -7.18
CA PHE A 223 7.35 4.67 -6.16
C PHE A 223 6.51 5.71 -5.45
N VAL A 224 6.71 5.85 -4.14
CA VAL A 224 5.93 6.75 -3.31
C VAL A 224 6.83 7.51 -2.34
N GLU A 225 6.44 8.74 -2.06
CA GLU A 225 6.90 9.50 -0.91
C GLU A 225 5.91 9.29 0.23
N ALA A 226 6.38 8.79 1.36
CA ALA A 226 5.56 8.54 2.54
C ALA A 226 5.78 9.66 3.57
N VAL A 227 4.72 10.35 3.95
CA VAL A 227 4.74 11.43 4.94
C VAL A 227 3.94 11.00 6.17
N PRO A 228 4.58 10.86 7.34
CA PRO A 228 3.87 10.52 8.56
C PRO A 228 2.98 11.68 9.02
N VAL A 229 1.82 11.34 9.57
CA VAL A 229 0.91 12.29 10.23
C VAL A 229 1.17 12.22 11.73
N GLU A 230 1.46 13.37 12.35
CA GLU A 230 1.50 13.50 13.81
C GLU A 230 0.06 13.51 14.34
N LEU A 231 -0.28 12.56 15.20
CA LEU A 231 -1.61 12.45 15.79
C LEU A 231 -1.71 13.30 17.05
N GLU A 232 -2.89 13.93 17.25
CA GLU A 232 -3.19 14.61 18.50
C GLU A 232 -3.51 13.58 19.61
N ASP A 233 -3.10 13.87 20.87
CA ASP A 233 -3.31 13.01 22.05
C ASP A 233 -4.80 12.90 22.45
#